data_3f7cca94091fc6b0a7508ed7bcd97e7c
#
_entry.id   3f7cca94091fc6b0a7508ed7bcd97e7c
#
_cell.length_a   1.000
_cell.length_b   1.000
_cell.length_c   1.000
_cell.angle_alpha   90.00
_cell.angle_beta   90.00
_cell.angle_gamma   90.00
#
_symmetry.space_group_name_H-M   'P 1'
#
loop_
_entity.id
_entity.type
_entity.pdbx_description
1 polymer ?
#
loop_
_entity_poly.entity_id
_entity_poly.type
_entity_poly.pdbx_seq_one_letter_code
_entity_poly.pdbx_strand_id
1 'polypeptide(L)'
;LNDTWDIDYPGVVAVHLTGKPAPYVGPQDVALAIIGAVFKNGYVKNKVMEFVGPGVAALSTDFRNSVDVMTTETTCLSSVWQTDEEVHNWLALHGRGQDYCQLNPQPMAYYDGCISVDLSAIKPMIALPFHPSNVYEIDTLNQNLTDILREIEIESERVAHGKAKLSLLDKVENGRLKVQQGIIAGCSGGNYENVIAAANALRGQSCGNDTFSLAVYPSSQPVFMDLAKKGVVADLIGAGAIIRTAFCGPCFGAGDTPINNGLSIRHTTRNFPNREGSKPANGQMSAVALMDARSIAATAANGGYLTSASELDCWDNVPEYAFDVTPYKNRVYQGFVKGATQQPLIYGPNIKDWPELGALTDNIVLKVCSKILDEVTTTDELIPSGETSSYRSNPIGLAEFTLSRRDPGYVGRSKATAELENQRLAGNVSELTEVFARIKQIAGQEHIDPLQTEIGSMVYAVKPGDGSAREQAASCQRVIGGLANIAEEYATKRYRSNVINWGMLPLQMAEAPTFEVGDYIYIPGIKAALDNPGTTFKGYVIHEDAPVTEITLYMESLTAEEREIIK
;
A
#
# COMPACT_ATOMS: atom_id res chain seq x y z
N LEU A 1 15.25 5.97 17.74
CA LEU A 1 15.55 5.95 16.40
C LEU A 1 17.07 5.92 16.29
N ASN A 2 17.57 4.76 15.91
CA ASN A 2 18.99 4.40 16.10
C ASN A 2 19.82 4.67 14.84
N ASP A 3 19.30 5.41 13.86
CA ASP A 3 19.88 5.68 12.54
C ASP A 3 20.21 4.41 11.71
N THR A 4 19.85 3.21 12.22
CA THR A 4 20.09 1.92 11.58
C THR A 4 18.80 1.07 11.55
N TRP A 5 18.73 0.19 10.59
CA TRP A 5 17.71 -0.84 10.48
C TRP A 5 18.39 -2.16 10.12
N ASP A 6 18.37 -3.10 11.03
CA ASP A 6 18.98 -4.41 10.83
C ASP A 6 18.00 -5.34 10.10
N ILE A 7 18.42 -5.87 8.96
CA ILE A 7 17.66 -6.82 8.15
C ILE A 7 18.58 -7.94 7.68
N ASP A 8 17.99 -9.10 7.40
CA ASP A 8 18.71 -10.14 6.65
C ASP A 8 19.19 -9.58 5.32
N TYR A 9 20.39 -9.95 4.89
CA TYR A 9 20.93 -9.48 3.61
C TYR A 9 20.01 -9.88 2.46
N PRO A 10 19.38 -8.93 1.75
CA PRO A 10 18.42 -9.25 0.71
C PRO A 10 19.11 -9.69 -0.58
N GLY A 11 18.46 -10.53 -1.36
CA GLY A 11 18.84 -10.74 -2.75
C GLY A 11 18.71 -9.44 -3.55
N VAL A 12 19.57 -9.25 -4.56
CA VAL A 12 19.59 -8.08 -5.44
C VAL A 12 19.31 -8.49 -6.88
N VAL A 13 18.34 -7.85 -7.51
CA VAL A 13 17.95 -8.07 -8.90
C VAL A 13 18.30 -6.84 -9.73
N ALA A 14 19.16 -7.01 -10.74
CA ALA A 14 19.42 -5.94 -11.70
C ALA A 14 18.19 -5.71 -12.59
N VAL A 15 17.77 -4.45 -12.73
CA VAL A 15 16.84 -4.00 -13.77
C VAL A 15 17.66 -3.29 -14.83
N HIS A 16 18.07 -4.05 -15.84
CA HIS A 16 18.95 -3.58 -16.89
C HIS A 16 18.18 -2.86 -17.99
N LEU A 17 18.27 -1.53 -18.02
CA LEU A 17 17.59 -0.65 -18.97
C LEU A 17 18.45 -0.42 -20.21
N THR A 18 17.84 -0.58 -21.37
CA THR A 18 18.44 -0.27 -22.68
C THR A 18 17.50 0.60 -23.51
N GLY A 19 18.02 1.21 -24.57
CA GLY A 19 17.24 2.06 -25.46
C GLY A 19 16.75 3.36 -24.82
N LYS A 20 15.75 3.97 -25.43
CA LYS A 20 15.11 5.22 -25.00
C LYS A 20 13.60 5.12 -25.23
N PRO A 21 12.75 5.55 -24.28
CA PRO A 21 11.30 5.54 -24.49
C PRO A 21 10.89 6.47 -25.62
N ALA A 22 9.85 6.09 -26.37
CA ALA A 22 9.23 7.00 -27.33
C ALA A 22 8.60 8.20 -26.59
N PRO A 23 8.46 9.38 -27.21
CA PRO A 23 7.94 10.58 -26.53
C PRO A 23 6.53 10.39 -25.92
N TYR A 24 5.71 9.52 -26.50
CA TYR A 24 4.38 9.16 -26.01
C TYR A 24 4.39 8.13 -24.88
N VAL A 25 5.53 7.56 -24.52
CA VAL A 25 5.69 6.59 -23.43
C VAL A 25 6.14 7.34 -22.17
N GLY A 26 5.35 7.24 -21.12
CA GLY A 26 5.64 7.86 -19.84
C GLY A 26 6.15 6.88 -18.78
N PRO A 27 6.50 7.40 -17.60
CA PRO A 27 7.07 6.58 -16.53
C PRO A 27 6.10 5.50 -16.02
N GLN A 28 4.80 5.77 -16.03
CA GLN A 28 3.80 4.79 -15.61
C GLN A 28 3.76 3.58 -16.55
N ASP A 29 3.96 3.78 -17.85
CA ASP A 29 3.99 2.69 -18.83
C ASP A 29 5.15 1.73 -18.54
N VAL A 30 6.34 2.29 -18.29
CA VAL A 30 7.54 1.51 -17.91
C VAL A 30 7.33 0.76 -16.60
N ALA A 31 6.78 1.43 -15.59
CA ALA A 31 6.51 0.84 -14.30
C ALA A 31 5.50 -0.33 -14.41
N LEU A 32 4.41 -0.13 -15.13
CA LEU A 32 3.38 -1.16 -15.34
C LEU A 32 3.93 -2.36 -16.13
N ALA A 33 4.75 -2.14 -17.15
CA ALA A 33 5.40 -3.22 -17.89
C ALA A 33 6.29 -4.08 -16.97
N ILE A 34 7.07 -3.45 -16.08
CA ILE A 34 7.89 -4.17 -15.09
C ILE A 34 7.01 -4.93 -14.11
N ILE A 35 5.98 -4.28 -13.52
CA ILE A 35 5.07 -4.92 -12.55
C ILE A 35 4.40 -6.14 -13.17
N GLY A 36 3.88 -6.01 -14.39
CA GLY A 36 3.24 -7.11 -15.12
C GLY A 36 4.15 -8.31 -15.33
N ALA A 37 5.45 -8.06 -15.57
CA ALA A 37 6.44 -9.12 -15.80
C ALA A 37 6.87 -9.86 -14.53
N VAL A 38 6.91 -9.18 -13.36
CA VAL A 38 7.59 -9.73 -12.17
C VAL A 38 6.67 -10.04 -10.99
N PHE A 39 5.45 -9.49 -10.95
CA PHE A 39 4.58 -9.63 -9.79
C PHE A 39 4.06 -11.06 -9.61
N LYS A 40 3.43 -11.63 -10.65
CA LYS A 40 2.74 -12.94 -10.57
C LYS A 40 3.67 -14.09 -10.20
N ASN A 41 4.93 -14.03 -10.63
CA ASN A 41 5.94 -15.07 -10.35
C ASN A 41 6.75 -14.78 -9.08
N GLY A 42 6.55 -13.64 -8.42
CA GLY A 42 7.27 -13.24 -7.22
C GLY A 42 8.77 -13.02 -7.42
N TYR A 43 9.22 -12.75 -8.64
CA TYR A 43 10.64 -12.73 -9.02
C TYR A 43 11.48 -11.76 -8.18
N VAL A 44 10.91 -10.61 -7.81
CA VAL A 44 11.56 -9.58 -7.00
C VAL A 44 11.03 -9.50 -5.57
N LYS A 45 10.15 -10.42 -5.16
CA LYS A 45 9.55 -10.40 -3.83
C LYS A 45 10.63 -10.40 -2.74
N ASN A 46 10.58 -9.41 -1.83
CA ASN A 46 11.53 -9.20 -0.73
C ASN A 46 13.00 -9.01 -1.16
N LYS A 47 13.27 -8.70 -2.43
CA LYS A 47 14.61 -8.40 -2.96
C LYS A 47 14.75 -6.91 -3.23
N VAL A 48 15.97 -6.43 -3.37
CA VAL A 48 16.28 -5.07 -3.83
C VAL A 48 16.33 -5.08 -5.36
N MET A 49 15.65 -4.12 -5.99
CA MET A 49 15.75 -3.86 -7.43
C MET A 49 16.79 -2.77 -7.66
N GLU A 50 17.85 -3.07 -8.41
CA GLU A 50 18.87 -2.09 -8.78
C GLU A 50 18.76 -1.74 -10.26
N PHE A 51 18.38 -0.48 -10.54
CA PHE A 51 18.21 0.02 -11.90
C PHE A 51 19.54 0.49 -12.48
N VAL A 52 19.97 -0.20 -13.52
CA VAL A 52 21.30 -0.03 -14.14
C VAL A 52 21.20 -0.09 -15.67
N GLY A 53 22.30 0.20 -16.34
CA GLY A 53 22.42 0.05 -17.79
C GLY A 53 22.34 1.37 -18.56
N PRO A 54 22.64 1.33 -19.87
CA PRO A 54 22.76 2.53 -20.70
C PRO A 54 21.46 3.31 -20.87
N GLY A 55 20.30 2.66 -20.72
CA GLY A 55 18.99 3.31 -20.81
C GLY A 55 18.71 4.27 -19.67
N VAL A 56 19.40 4.14 -18.51
CA VAL A 56 19.23 5.07 -17.38
C VAL A 56 19.52 6.52 -17.79
N ALA A 57 20.58 6.76 -18.56
CA ALA A 57 20.96 8.09 -19.02
C ALA A 57 19.95 8.75 -19.97
N ALA A 58 18.99 8.00 -20.50
CA ALA A 58 17.92 8.54 -21.34
C ALA A 58 16.71 9.04 -20.55
N LEU A 59 16.70 8.88 -19.22
CA LEU A 59 15.60 9.19 -18.32
C LEU A 59 15.95 10.37 -17.42
N SER A 60 15.06 11.37 -17.36
CA SER A 60 15.16 12.45 -16.37
C SER A 60 14.99 11.92 -14.94
N THR A 61 15.40 12.71 -13.95
CA THR A 61 15.18 12.38 -12.54
C THR A 61 13.69 12.29 -12.20
N ASP A 62 12.84 13.15 -12.78
CA ASP A 62 11.37 13.08 -12.61
C ASP A 62 10.80 11.76 -13.14
N PHE A 63 11.28 11.32 -14.30
CA PHE A 63 10.87 10.04 -14.88
C PHE A 63 11.27 8.86 -13.98
N ARG A 64 12.55 8.84 -13.53
CA ARG A 64 13.05 7.79 -12.62
C ARG A 64 12.25 7.74 -11.31
N ASN A 65 11.97 8.90 -10.70
CA ASN A 65 11.17 9.00 -9.48
C ASN A 65 9.77 8.42 -9.67
N SER A 66 9.14 8.70 -10.80
CA SER A 66 7.80 8.16 -11.10
C SER A 66 7.79 6.65 -11.27
N VAL A 67 8.82 6.06 -11.90
CA VAL A 67 9.00 4.60 -11.98
C VAL A 67 9.27 4.02 -10.58
N ASP A 68 10.18 4.66 -9.83
CA ASP A 68 10.64 4.17 -8.54
C ASP A 68 9.52 4.01 -7.52
N VAL A 69 8.64 5.02 -7.41
CA VAL A 69 7.51 4.95 -6.47
C VAL A 69 6.53 3.80 -6.77
N MET A 70 6.53 3.29 -7.99
CA MET A 70 5.71 2.15 -8.40
C MET A 70 6.34 0.79 -8.08
N THR A 71 7.65 0.72 -7.79
CA THR A 71 8.34 -0.54 -7.48
C THR A 71 7.76 -1.22 -6.25
N THR A 72 7.18 -0.46 -5.33
CA THR A 72 6.44 -0.99 -4.16
C THR A 72 5.38 -2.00 -4.55
N GLU A 73 4.76 -1.85 -5.71
CA GLU A 73 3.69 -2.73 -6.20
C GLU A 73 4.21 -4.03 -6.82
N THR A 74 5.53 -4.21 -6.90
CA THR A 74 6.17 -5.49 -7.24
C THR A 74 6.39 -6.39 -6.03
N THR A 75 6.09 -5.92 -4.81
CA THR A 75 6.45 -6.55 -3.53
C THR A 75 7.96 -6.62 -3.25
N CYS A 76 8.80 -5.88 -3.98
CA CYS A 76 10.22 -5.78 -3.68
C CYS A 76 10.46 -5.16 -2.30
N LEU A 77 11.61 -5.39 -1.72
CA LEU A 77 12.01 -4.81 -0.43
C LEU A 77 12.32 -3.32 -0.57
N SER A 78 13.10 -2.98 -1.60
CA SER A 78 13.53 -1.62 -1.91
C SER A 78 13.94 -1.53 -3.39
N SER A 79 14.20 -0.31 -3.84
CA SER A 79 14.77 -0.01 -5.15
C SER A 79 15.89 1.01 -5.04
N VAL A 80 16.88 0.89 -5.90
CA VAL A 80 18.05 1.79 -5.98
C VAL A 80 18.33 2.04 -7.45
N TRP A 81 18.74 3.27 -7.77
CA TRP A 81 19.11 3.66 -9.12
C TRP A 81 20.59 4.02 -9.20
N GLN A 82 21.24 3.60 -10.27
CA GLN A 82 22.53 4.19 -10.63
C GLN A 82 22.35 5.70 -10.81
N THR A 83 23.32 6.50 -10.32
CA THR A 83 23.27 7.96 -10.38
C THR A 83 24.20 8.50 -11.47
N ASP A 84 23.87 9.66 -11.98
CA ASP A 84 24.58 10.35 -13.05
C ASP A 84 24.44 11.88 -12.92
N GLU A 85 24.86 12.61 -13.94
CA GLU A 85 24.79 14.07 -14.00
C GLU A 85 23.34 14.59 -13.91
N GLU A 86 22.34 13.85 -14.39
CA GLU A 86 20.93 14.21 -14.24
C GLU A 86 20.52 14.32 -12.77
N VAL A 87 20.93 13.36 -11.94
CA VAL A 87 20.66 13.37 -10.50
C VAL A 87 21.43 14.52 -9.82
N HIS A 88 22.69 14.76 -10.21
CA HIS A 88 23.47 15.88 -9.69
C HIS A 88 22.80 17.22 -10.00
N ASN A 89 22.38 17.43 -11.24
CA ASN A 89 21.73 18.66 -11.70
C ASN A 89 20.38 18.86 -10.98
N TRP A 90 19.62 17.80 -10.80
CA TRP A 90 18.36 17.86 -10.05
C TRP A 90 18.57 18.26 -8.59
N LEU A 91 19.59 17.71 -7.91
CA LEU A 91 19.96 18.11 -6.56
C LEU A 91 20.45 19.55 -6.52
N ALA A 92 21.28 19.97 -7.49
CA ALA A 92 21.80 21.34 -7.58
C ALA A 92 20.68 22.38 -7.79
N LEU A 93 19.68 22.06 -8.61
CA LEU A 93 18.47 22.87 -8.80
C LEU A 93 17.74 23.13 -7.48
N HIS A 94 17.77 22.18 -6.55
CA HIS A 94 17.17 22.27 -5.22
C HIS A 94 18.14 22.82 -4.15
N GLY A 95 19.30 23.33 -4.54
CA GLY A 95 20.32 23.86 -3.63
C GLY A 95 21.07 22.78 -2.83
N ARG A 96 21.06 21.54 -3.31
CA ARG A 96 21.63 20.36 -2.67
C ARG A 96 22.68 19.64 -3.53
N GLY A 97 23.30 20.31 -4.48
CA GLY A 97 24.32 19.68 -5.35
C GLY A 97 25.48 19.05 -4.59
N GLN A 98 25.84 19.61 -3.41
CA GLN A 98 26.88 19.05 -2.54
C GLN A 98 26.50 17.69 -1.91
N ASP A 99 25.21 17.33 -1.92
CA ASP A 99 24.74 16.05 -1.37
C ASP A 99 24.79 14.92 -2.41
N TYR A 100 25.20 15.25 -3.65
CA TYR A 100 25.34 14.23 -4.68
C TYR A 100 26.42 13.22 -4.32
N CYS A 101 26.06 11.95 -4.42
CA CYS A 101 26.97 10.83 -4.29
C CYS A 101 26.81 9.90 -5.50
N GLN A 102 27.92 9.56 -6.12
CA GLN A 102 27.91 8.63 -7.24
C GLN A 102 27.64 7.21 -6.75
N LEU A 103 26.53 6.64 -7.19
CA LEU A 103 26.13 5.26 -6.92
C LEU A 103 26.11 4.50 -8.25
N ASN A 104 27.13 3.70 -8.48
CA ASN A 104 27.24 2.87 -9.68
C ASN A 104 27.69 1.46 -9.28
N PRO A 105 27.25 0.41 -9.99
CA PRO A 105 27.80 -0.92 -9.79
C PRO A 105 29.30 -0.94 -10.08
N GLN A 106 30.02 -1.80 -9.40
CA GLN A 106 31.41 -2.09 -9.73
C GLN A 106 31.49 -2.65 -11.16
N PRO A 107 32.64 -2.54 -11.85
CA PRO A 107 32.83 -3.08 -13.22
C PRO A 107 32.47 -4.57 -13.33
N MET A 108 32.59 -5.31 -12.23
CA MET A 108 32.08 -6.66 -12.07
C MET A 108 31.20 -6.70 -10.83
N ALA A 109 29.88 -6.77 -11.02
CA ALA A 109 28.88 -6.87 -9.98
C ALA A 109 28.14 -8.20 -10.10
N TYR A 110 27.79 -8.79 -8.95
CA TYR A 110 26.98 -10.00 -8.87
C TYR A 110 25.54 -9.62 -8.53
N TYR A 111 24.61 -10.24 -9.24
CA TYR A 111 23.17 -10.12 -9.00
C TYR A 111 22.53 -11.49 -8.88
N ASP A 112 21.53 -11.63 -8.00
CA ASP A 112 20.75 -12.86 -7.84
C ASP A 112 19.76 -13.09 -8.98
N GLY A 113 19.57 -12.08 -9.84
CA GLY A 113 18.74 -12.15 -11.02
C GLY A 113 18.85 -10.88 -11.87
N CYS A 114 18.27 -10.92 -13.06
CA CYS A 114 18.26 -9.79 -13.97
C CYS A 114 16.91 -9.69 -14.70
N ILE A 115 16.40 -8.46 -14.82
CA ILE A 115 15.27 -8.09 -15.65
C ILE A 115 15.83 -7.20 -16.76
N SER A 116 15.70 -7.60 -18.02
CA SER A 116 16.10 -6.76 -19.16
C SER A 116 14.88 -6.01 -19.67
N VAL A 117 15.00 -4.69 -19.77
CA VAL A 117 13.94 -3.79 -20.25
C VAL A 117 14.48 -2.95 -21.40
N ASP A 118 13.97 -3.19 -22.59
CA ASP A 118 14.20 -2.31 -23.73
C ASP A 118 13.16 -1.19 -23.72
N LEU A 119 13.56 0.01 -23.30
CA LEU A 119 12.69 1.18 -23.20
C LEU A 119 12.07 1.56 -24.56
N SER A 120 12.74 1.25 -25.68
CA SER A 120 12.23 1.53 -27.02
C SER A 120 11.08 0.61 -27.46
N ALA A 121 10.94 -0.52 -26.81
CA ALA A 121 9.88 -1.49 -27.09
C ALA A 121 8.61 -1.26 -26.25
N ILE A 122 8.67 -0.44 -25.18
CA ILE A 122 7.53 -0.16 -24.32
C ILE A 122 6.47 0.61 -25.12
N LYS A 123 5.21 0.24 -24.89
CA LYS A 123 4.01 0.86 -25.45
C LYS A 123 3.20 1.54 -24.33
N PRO A 124 2.25 2.43 -24.66
CA PRO A 124 1.29 2.92 -23.67
C PRO A 124 0.50 1.78 -23.03
N MET A 125 0.52 1.75 -21.69
CA MET A 125 0.01 0.65 -20.87
C MET A 125 -1.20 1.07 -20.05
N ILE A 126 -2.02 0.08 -19.68
CA ILE A 126 -3.10 0.22 -18.70
C ILE A 126 -3.07 -0.98 -17.76
N ALA A 127 -3.18 -0.73 -16.46
CA ALA A 127 -3.47 -1.79 -15.49
C ALA A 127 -4.94 -1.72 -15.09
N LEU A 128 -5.70 -2.73 -15.49
CA LEU A 128 -7.13 -2.84 -15.20
C LEU A 128 -7.36 -3.14 -13.72
N PRO A 129 -8.58 -2.86 -13.17
CA PRO A 129 -8.91 -3.26 -11.80
C PRO A 129 -8.65 -4.76 -11.58
N PHE A 130 -8.28 -5.24 -10.44
CA PHE A 130 -8.17 -4.62 -9.11
C PHE A 130 -6.74 -4.73 -8.57
N HIS A 131 -5.75 -4.83 -9.43
CA HIS A 131 -4.34 -4.92 -9.06
C HIS A 131 -3.43 -4.26 -10.11
N PRO A 132 -2.32 -3.58 -9.72
CA PRO A 132 -1.38 -2.97 -10.67
C PRO A 132 -0.71 -3.96 -11.64
N SER A 133 -0.72 -5.26 -11.36
CA SER A 133 -0.18 -6.30 -12.26
C SER A 133 -1.17 -6.78 -13.34
N ASN A 134 -2.40 -6.29 -13.34
CA ASN A 134 -3.38 -6.64 -14.37
C ASN A 134 -3.18 -5.76 -15.62
N VAL A 135 -2.07 -5.94 -16.30
CA VAL A 135 -1.49 -5.02 -17.29
C VAL A 135 -1.77 -5.47 -18.70
N TYR A 136 -2.13 -4.50 -19.55
CA TYR A 136 -2.31 -4.64 -21.00
C TYR A 136 -1.70 -3.43 -21.73
N GLU A 137 -1.24 -3.63 -22.96
CA GLU A 137 -1.08 -2.51 -23.89
C GLU A 137 -2.47 -1.93 -24.21
N ILE A 138 -2.62 -0.61 -24.26
CA ILE A 138 -3.91 0.04 -24.50
C ILE A 138 -4.49 -0.40 -25.85
N ASP A 139 -3.64 -0.53 -26.87
CA ASP A 139 -4.06 -0.96 -28.21
C ASP A 139 -4.56 -2.42 -28.20
N THR A 140 -3.90 -3.30 -27.45
CA THR A 140 -4.31 -4.70 -27.26
C THR A 140 -5.64 -4.79 -26.52
N LEU A 141 -5.86 -3.98 -25.49
CA LEU A 141 -7.14 -3.88 -24.79
C LEU A 141 -8.24 -3.41 -25.74
N ASN A 142 -8.02 -2.35 -26.50
CA ASN A 142 -9.00 -1.81 -27.46
C ASN A 142 -9.42 -2.81 -28.53
N GLN A 143 -8.54 -3.76 -28.89
CA GLN A 143 -8.85 -4.83 -29.86
C GLN A 143 -9.65 -5.99 -29.24
N ASN A 144 -9.63 -6.16 -27.91
CA ASN A 144 -10.17 -7.32 -27.20
C ASN A 144 -11.11 -6.93 -26.04
N LEU A 145 -11.76 -5.78 -26.13
CA LEU A 145 -12.57 -5.18 -25.04
C LEU A 145 -13.55 -6.15 -24.41
N THR A 146 -14.34 -6.87 -25.22
CA THR A 146 -15.45 -7.68 -24.72
C THR A 146 -14.98 -8.80 -23.78
N ASP A 147 -13.93 -9.50 -24.15
CA ASP A 147 -13.46 -10.65 -23.37
C ASP A 147 -12.74 -10.18 -22.10
N ILE A 148 -11.85 -9.20 -22.24
CA ILE A 148 -11.07 -8.67 -21.12
C ILE A 148 -11.99 -7.98 -20.09
N LEU A 149 -12.94 -7.13 -20.52
CA LEU A 149 -13.84 -6.44 -19.59
C LEU A 149 -14.79 -7.40 -18.88
N ARG A 150 -15.21 -8.49 -19.53
CA ARG A 150 -16.02 -9.53 -18.88
C ARG A 150 -15.28 -10.22 -17.75
N GLU A 151 -13.99 -10.50 -17.89
CA GLU A 151 -13.16 -11.05 -16.83
C GLU A 151 -13.10 -10.11 -15.63
N ILE A 152 -12.97 -8.79 -15.86
CA ILE A 152 -12.98 -7.78 -14.80
C ILE A 152 -14.33 -7.69 -14.09
N GLU A 153 -15.46 -7.80 -14.84
CA GLU A 153 -16.78 -7.83 -14.23
C GLU A 153 -16.98 -9.05 -13.33
N ILE A 154 -16.53 -10.23 -13.76
CA ILE A 154 -16.56 -11.46 -12.92
C ILE A 154 -15.72 -11.27 -11.65
N GLU A 155 -14.51 -10.74 -11.79
CA GLU A 155 -13.66 -10.48 -10.65
C GLU A 155 -14.27 -9.43 -9.70
N SER A 156 -14.99 -8.43 -10.24
CA SER A 156 -15.68 -7.42 -9.43
C SER A 156 -16.77 -8.02 -8.54
N GLU A 157 -17.51 -9.02 -9.03
CA GLU A 157 -18.53 -9.73 -8.25
C GLU A 157 -17.89 -10.51 -7.08
N ARG A 158 -16.74 -11.15 -7.34
CA ARG A 158 -15.96 -11.85 -6.32
C ARG A 158 -15.46 -10.88 -5.23
N VAL A 159 -14.86 -9.77 -5.64
CA VAL A 159 -14.31 -8.73 -4.75
C VAL A 159 -15.41 -8.04 -3.92
N ALA A 160 -16.57 -7.78 -4.51
CA ALA A 160 -17.70 -7.18 -3.82
C ALA A 160 -18.50 -8.17 -2.97
N HIS A 161 -18.14 -9.46 -2.96
CA HIS A 161 -18.88 -10.53 -2.27
C HIS A 161 -20.39 -10.51 -2.58
N GLY A 162 -20.76 -10.21 -3.82
CA GLY A 162 -22.14 -10.10 -4.28
C GLY A 162 -22.93 -8.89 -3.75
N LYS A 163 -22.30 -7.98 -2.98
CA LYS A 163 -22.97 -6.80 -2.39
C LYS A 163 -23.15 -5.63 -3.37
N ALA A 164 -22.35 -5.58 -4.40
CA ALA A 164 -22.42 -4.55 -5.45
C ALA A 164 -21.92 -5.13 -6.78
N LYS A 165 -22.25 -4.46 -7.87
CA LYS A 165 -21.89 -4.90 -9.24
C LYS A 165 -21.23 -3.75 -9.99
N LEU A 166 -20.14 -4.07 -10.70
CA LEU A 166 -19.50 -3.20 -11.68
C LEU A 166 -19.86 -3.71 -13.08
N SER A 167 -20.38 -2.84 -13.93
CA SER A 167 -20.61 -3.13 -15.35
C SER A 167 -19.66 -2.28 -16.19
N LEU A 168 -18.85 -2.91 -17.01
CA LEU A 168 -17.89 -2.24 -17.90
C LEU A 168 -18.28 -2.40 -19.38
N LEU A 169 -18.92 -3.51 -19.72
CA LEU A 169 -19.37 -3.78 -21.08
C LEU A 169 -20.43 -2.78 -21.57
N ASP A 170 -21.25 -2.24 -20.66
CA ASP A 170 -22.22 -1.19 -20.95
C ASP A 170 -21.59 0.18 -21.31
N LYS A 171 -20.28 0.33 -21.08
CA LYS A 171 -19.49 1.52 -21.39
C LYS A 171 -18.75 1.43 -22.72
N VAL A 172 -18.92 0.34 -23.45
CA VAL A 172 -18.31 0.18 -24.78
C VAL A 172 -19.23 0.83 -25.80
N GLU A 173 -18.82 1.98 -26.32
CA GLU A 173 -19.52 2.75 -27.33
C GLU A 173 -18.66 2.83 -28.61
N ASN A 174 -19.24 2.53 -29.78
CA ASN A 174 -18.52 2.58 -31.05
C ASN A 174 -17.18 1.83 -31.07
N GLY A 175 -17.09 0.71 -30.33
CA GLY A 175 -15.87 -0.11 -30.24
C GLY A 175 -14.78 0.47 -29.35
N ARG A 176 -15.05 1.51 -28.56
CA ARG A 176 -14.14 2.08 -27.56
C ARG A 176 -14.77 2.08 -26.18
N LEU A 177 -13.94 1.90 -25.16
CA LEU A 177 -14.35 2.01 -23.75
C LEU A 177 -14.46 3.48 -23.37
N LYS A 178 -15.64 3.92 -22.91
CA LYS A 178 -15.85 5.26 -22.36
C LYS A 178 -15.65 5.24 -20.86
N VAL A 179 -14.70 6.01 -20.34
CA VAL A 179 -14.41 6.16 -18.92
C VAL A 179 -15.04 7.45 -18.38
N GLN A 180 -15.30 7.49 -17.07
CA GLN A 180 -16.03 8.60 -16.47
C GLN A 180 -15.14 9.61 -15.77
N GLN A 181 -13.88 9.23 -15.46
CA GLN A 181 -12.97 10.11 -14.75
C GLN A 181 -11.53 9.85 -15.14
N GLY A 182 -10.74 10.92 -15.29
CA GLY A 182 -9.30 10.91 -15.37
C GLY A 182 -8.67 11.64 -14.18
N ILE A 183 -7.60 11.10 -13.61
CA ILE A 183 -6.86 11.73 -12.51
C ILE A 183 -5.36 11.61 -12.75
N ILE A 184 -4.66 12.75 -12.66
CA ILE A 184 -3.21 12.83 -12.68
C ILE A 184 -2.78 13.37 -11.32
N ALA A 185 -2.22 12.52 -10.45
CA ALA A 185 -2.01 12.88 -9.06
C ALA A 185 -0.86 12.14 -8.37
N GLY A 186 -0.49 12.66 -7.21
CA GLY A 186 0.41 12.02 -6.27
C GLY A 186 1.88 12.07 -6.68
N CYS A 187 2.66 11.22 -6.02
CA CYS A 187 4.10 11.14 -6.18
C CYS A 187 4.54 10.54 -7.52
N SER A 188 3.69 9.77 -8.20
CA SER A 188 3.97 9.23 -9.53
C SER A 188 3.43 10.10 -10.66
N GLY A 189 2.16 10.57 -10.56
CA GLY A 189 1.49 11.26 -11.65
C GLY A 189 1.66 12.78 -11.66
N GLY A 190 1.74 13.42 -10.49
CA GLY A 190 1.75 14.87 -10.34
C GLY A 190 3.11 15.55 -10.62
N ASN A 191 4.12 14.82 -11.07
CA ASN A 191 5.45 15.37 -11.36
C ASN A 191 5.40 16.37 -12.50
N TYR A 192 6.38 17.27 -12.53
CA TYR A 192 6.40 18.39 -13.45
C TYR A 192 6.25 17.97 -14.92
N GLU A 193 7.06 17.02 -15.38
CA GLU A 193 7.03 16.53 -16.77
C GLU A 193 5.70 15.90 -17.17
N ASN A 194 5.06 15.15 -16.26
CA ASN A 194 3.77 14.52 -16.50
C ASN A 194 2.64 15.54 -16.68
N VAL A 195 2.65 16.61 -15.85
CA VAL A 195 1.64 17.67 -15.95
C VAL A 195 1.85 18.51 -17.22
N ILE A 196 3.12 18.78 -17.60
CA ILE A 196 3.44 19.44 -18.88
C ILE A 196 2.95 18.60 -20.06
N ALA A 197 3.23 17.30 -20.07
CA ALA A 197 2.79 16.41 -21.13
C ALA A 197 1.24 16.41 -21.26
N ALA A 198 0.52 16.36 -20.14
CA ALA A 198 -0.93 16.45 -20.15
C ALA A 198 -1.44 17.79 -20.70
N ALA A 199 -0.80 18.90 -20.33
CA ALA A 199 -1.16 20.22 -20.84
C ALA A 199 -0.87 20.36 -22.34
N ASN A 200 0.22 19.77 -22.84
CA ASN A 200 0.54 19.78 -24.26
C ASN A 200 -0.54 19.06 -25.09
N ALA A 201 -1.05 17.93 -24.60
CA ALA A 201 -2.13 17.20 -25.26
C ALA A 201 -3.48 17.95 -25.23
N LEU A 202 -3.69 18.78 -24.19
CA LEU A 202 -4.97 19.45 -23.95
C LEU A 202 -4.99 20.91 -24.42
N ARG A 203 -3.85 21.48 -24.82
CA ARG A 203 -3.79 22.87 -25.28
C ARG A 203 -4.67 23.12 -26.50
N GLY A 204 -5.69 23.97 -26.35
CA GLY A 204 -6.67 24.25 -27.38
C GLY A 204 -7.68 23.15 -27.64
N GLN A 205 -7.67 22.10 -26.81
CA GLN A 205 -8.66 21.02 -26.82
C GLN A 205 -9.70 21.22 -25.71
N SER A 206 -10.66 20.30 -25.61
CA SER A 206 -11.67 20.27 -24.56
C SER A 206 -11.81 18.83 -24.03
N CYS A 207 -11.92 18.69 -22.71
CA CYS A 207 -12.29 17.40 -22.09
C CYS A 207 -13.76 17.00 -22.34
N GLY A 208 -14.50 17.81 -23.09
CA GLY A 208 -15.94 17.64 -23.26
C GLY A 208 -16.75 18.17 -22.08
N ASN A 209 -18.06 18.12 -22.22
CA ASN A 209 -19.04 18.58 -21.22
C ASN A 209 -20.05 17.49 -20.86
N ASP A 210 -19.68 16.24 -21.06
CA ASP A 210 -20.48 15.06 -20.79
C ASP A 210 -20.08 14.43 -19.43
N THR A 211 -20.13 13.13 -19.29
CA THR A 211 -19.88 12.40 -18.04
C THR A 211 -18.41 12.36 -17.61
N PHE A 212 -17.47 12.60 -18.54
CA PHE A 212 -16.05 12.57 -18.25
C PHE A 212 -15.60 13.82 -17.49
N SER A 213 -14.74 13.64 -16.49
CA SER A 213 -14.07 14.72 -15.78
C SER A 213 -12.57 14.43 -15.60
N LEU A 214 -11.73 15.47 -15.68
CA LEU A 214 -10.29 15.37 -15.43
C LEU A 214 -9.90 16.20 -14.22
N ALA A 215 -9.16 15.61 -13.27
CA ALA A 215 -8.53 16.34 -12.16
C ALA A 215 -7.01 16.17 -12.18
N VAL A 216 -6.29 17.26 -11.93
CA VAL A 216 -4.82 17.30 -11.90
C VAL A 216 -4.33 17.86 -10.56
N TYR A 217 -3.42 17.14 -9.94
CA TYR A 217 -2.80 17.46 -8.65
C TYR A 217 -1.28 17.52 -8.82
N PRO A 218 -0.67 18.69 -9.02
CA PRO A 218 0.79 18.81 -9.03
C PRO A 218 1.42 18.25 -7.76
N SER A 219 2.58 17.63 -7.85
CA SER A 219 3.21 16.88 -6.76
C SER A 219 3.65 17.75 -5.58
N SER A 220 3.87 19.05 -5.80
CA SER A 220 4.32 19.98 -4.76
C SER A 220 3.89 21.42 -5.05
N GLN A 221 3.99 22.30 -4.04
CA GLN A 221 3.71 23.73 -4.21
C GLN A 221 4.71 24.42 -5.15
N PRO A 222 6.04 24.15 -5.10
CA PRO A 222 6.98 24.69 -6.09
C PRO A 222 6.66 24.26 -7.52
N VAL A 223 6.32 22.99 -7.74
CA VAL A 223 5.89 22.51 -9.07
C VAL A 223 4.63 23.24 -9.51
N PHE A 224 3.62 23.34 -8.66
CA PHE A 224 2.38 24.06 -8.98
C PHE A 224 2.64 25.52 -9.35
N MET A 225 3.51 26.19 -8.60
CA MET A 225 3.83 27.60 -8.83
C MET A 225 4.55 27.82 -10.16
N ASP A 226 5.50 26.93 -10.53
CA ASP A 226 6.20 27.03 -11.81
C ASP A 226 5.27 26.74 -12.99
N LEU A 227 4.41 25.73 -12.88
CA LEU A 227 3.35 25.47 -13.87
C LEU A 227 2.42 26.68 -14.06
N ALA A 228 2.05 27.36 -12.96
CA ALA A 228 1.21 28.55 -13.01
C ALA A 228 1.94 29.74 -13.69
N LYS A 229 3.22 29.98 -13.35
CA LYS A 229 4.06 31.02 -13.98
C LYS A 229 4.22 30.82 -15.49
N LYS A 230 4.24 29.56 -15.95
CA LYS A 230 4.38 29.20 -17.37
C LYS A 230 3.04 29.12 -18.13
N GLY A 231 1.92 29.42 -17.46
CA GLY A 231 0.59 29.40 -18.09
C GLY A 231 -0.03 28.01 -18.25
N VAL A 232 0.68 26.94 -17.84
CA VAL A 232 0.23 25.55 -17.97
C VAL A 232 -1.08 25.29 -17.22
N VAL A 233 -1.23 25.89 -16.05
CA VAL A 233 -2.47 25.83 -15.26
C VAL A 233 -3.65 26.44 -16.02
N ALA A 234 -3.43 27.56 -16.72
CA ALA A 234 -4.45 28.22 -17.53
C ALA A 234 -4.86 27.34 -18.75
N ASP A 235 -3.88 26.70 -19.42
CA ASP A 235 -4.16 25.78 -20.53
C ASP A 235 -5.04 24.61 -20.08
N LEU A 236 -4.71 23.99 -18.94
CA LEU A 236 -5.48 22.87 -18.37
C LEU A 236 -6.89 23.27 -17.95
N ILE A 237 -7.05 24.43 -17.27
CA ILE A 237 -8.36 24.97 -16.89
C ILE A 237 -9.16 25.33 -18.14
N GLY A 238 -8.54 25.90 -19.15
CA GLY A 238 -9.16 26.23 -20.44
C GLY A 238 -9.72 24.99 -21.17
N ALA A 239 -9.05 23.84 -21.02
CA ALA A 239 -9.53 22.56 -21.54
C ALA A 239 -10.66 21.93 -20.69
N GLY A 240 -10.99 22.46 -19.53
CA GLY A 240 -12.01 21.93 -18.63
C GLY A 240 -11.47 21.05 -17.49
N ALA A 241 -10.16 20.95 -17.30
CA ALA A 241 -9.58 20.21 -16.19
C ALA A 241 -9.73 20.93 -14.85
N ILE A 242 -9.90 20.18 -13.78
CA ILE A 242 -9.98 20.68 -12.40
C ILE A 242 -8.57 20.62 -11.80
N ILE A 243 -7.99 21.78 -11.49
CA ILE A 243 -6.66 21.85 -10.88
C ILE A 243 -6.79 21.96 -9.37
N ARG A 244 -6.06 21.12 -8.66
CA ARG A 244 -6.04 21.09 -7.20
C ARG A 244 -4.63 21.28 -6.66
N THR A 245 -4.50 21.51 -5.37
CA THR A 245 -3.19 21.56 -4.69
C THR A 245 -2.65 20.16 -4.45
N ALA A 246 -1.34 20.03 -4.19
CA ALA A 246 -0.69 18.77 -3.87
C ALA A 246 -1.41 18.03 -2.72
N PHE A 247 -1.96 16.88 -3.00
CA PHE A 247 -2.71 16.05 -2.06
C PHE A 247 -2.79 14.60 -2.53
N CYS A 248 -2.55 13.64 -1.62
CA CYS A 248 -2.64 12.21 -1.93
C CYS A 248 -4.07 11.64 -1.92
N GLY A 249 -5.09 12.45 -1.70
CA GLY A 249 -6.48 12.02 -1.54
C GLY A 249 -6.98 11.02 -2.59
N PRO A 250 -6.81 11.28 -3.87
CA PRO A 250 -7.25 10.35 -4.92
C PRO A 250 -6.60 8.96 -4.86
N CYS A 251 -5.38 8.85 -4.31
CA CYS A 251 -4.67 7.58 -4.22
C CYS A 251 -5.28 6.62 -3.16
N PHE A 252 -6.11 7.12 -2.25
CA PHE A 252 -6.69 6.32 -1.16
C PHE A 252 -8.17 6.64 -0.87
N GLY A 253 -8.90 7.23 -1.81
CA GLY A 253 -10.33 7.44 -1.71
C GLY A 253 -10.78 8.58 -0.81
N ALA A 254 -9.90 9.53 -0.49
CA ALA A 254 -10.23 10.75 0.26
C ALA A 254 -10.41 11.96 -0.66
N GLY A 255 -11.20 11.81 -1.70
CA GLY A 255 -11.50 12.83 -2.70
C GLY A 255 -11.56 12.24 -4.10
N ASP A 256 -12.28 12.90 -4.97
CA ASP A 256 -12.51 12.48 -6.36
C ASP A 256 -12.96 11.02 -6.49
N THR A 257 -13.87 10.59 -5.60
CA THR A 257 -14.54 9.29 -5.72
C THR A 257 -15.34 9.26 -7.01
N PRO A 258 -15.17 8.23 -7.86
CA PRO A 258 -15.94 8.12 -9.10
C PRO A 258 -17.44 7.96 -8.82
N ILE A 259 -18.25 8.22 -9.81
CA ILE A 259 -19.69 7.90 -9.76
C ILE A 259 -19.88 6.38 -9.54
N ASN A 260 -21.01 6.01 -8.98
CA ASN A 260 -21.34 4.59 -8.84
C ASN A 260 -21.36 3.91 -10.23
N ASN A 261 -20.83 2.70 -10.31
CA ASN A 261 -20.57 1.98 -11.56
C ASN A 261 -19.59 2.70 -12.51
N GLY A 262 -18.79 3.66 -12.03
CA GLY A 262 -17.83 4.40 -12.85
C GLY A 262 -16.46 3.70 -12.93
N LEU A 263 -15.78 3.89 -14.07
CA LEU A 263 -14.37 3.58 -14.23
C LEU A 263 -13.56 4.87 -14.26
N SER A 264 -12.57 4.96 -13.35
CA SER A 264 -11.61 6.06 -13.29
C SER A 264 -10.24 5.60 -13.79
N ILE A 265 -9.65 6.34 -14.73
CA ILE A 265 -8.27 6.12 -15.17
C ILE A 265 -7.35 7.07 -14.40
N ARG A 266 -6.29 6.54 -13.80
CA ARG A 266 -5.45 7.33 -12.90
C ARG A 266 -3.95 7.13 -13.14
N HIS A 267 -3.21 8.20 -13.16
CA HIS A 267 -1.77 8.17 -12.90
C HIS A 267 -1.55 8.34 -11.41
N THR A 268 -1.68 7.25 -10.70
CA THR A 268 -1.45 7.07 -9.26
C THR A 268 -0.82 5.70 -9.04
N THR A 269 -0.56 5.30 -7.79
CA THR A 269 0.22 4.07 -7.54
C THR A 269 -0.62 2.81 -7.46
N ARG A 270 -1.93 2.88 -7.16
CA ARG A 270 -2.72 1.70 -6.79
C ARG A 270 -4.14 1.73 -7.32
N ASN A 271 -4.64 0.55 -7.68
CA ASN A 271 -6.01 0.33 -8.14
C ASN A 271 -6.70 -0.85 -7.42
N PHE A 272 -6.31 -1.12 -6.17
CA PHE A 272 -6.94 -2.15 -5.35
C PHE A 272 -8.44 -1.89 -5.16
N PRO A 273 -9.22 -2.95 -4.82
CA PRO A 273 -10.66 -2.82 -4.63
C PRO A 273 -11.04 -1.73 -3.62
N ASN A 274 -12.06 -0.95 -3.98
CA ASN A 274 -12.65 0.12 -3.15
C ASN A 274 -11.67 1.23 -2.71
N ARG A 275 -10.46 1.25 -3.24
CA ARG A 275 -9.45 2.24 -2.91
C ARG A 275 -9.80 3.63 -3.45
N GLU A 276 -10.67 3.72 -4.41
CA GLU A 276 -11.22 4.96 -4.97
C GLU A 276 -12.29 5.60 -4.07
N GLY A 277 -12.75 4.90 -3.01
CA GLY A 277 -13.69 5.42 -2.02
C GLY A 277 -15.11 4.85 -2.11
N SER A 278 -15.40 3.91 -3.01
CA SER A 278 -16.71 3.23 -3.06
C SER A 278 -16.93 2.33 -1.84
N LYS A 279 -18.20 2.13 -1.48
CA LYS A 279 -18.64 1.37 -0.29
C LYS A 279 -19.61 0.25 -0.70
N PRO A 280 -19.11 -0.95 -1.02
CA PRO A 280 -19.97 -2.06 -1.46
C PRO A 280 -21.07 -2.43 -0.48
N ALA A 281 -20.82 -2.28 0.84
CA ALA A 281 -21.85 -2.49 1.86
C ALA A 281 -23.08 -1.56 1.69
N ASN A 282 -22.91 -0.42 1.03
CA ASN A 282 -23.97 0.53 0.69
C ASN A 282 -24.45 0.37 -0.77
N GLY A 283 -24.11 -0.72 -1.44
CA GLY A 283 -24.44 -0.95 -2.86
C GLY A 283 -23.63 -0.11 -3.84
N GLN A 284 -22.53 0.49 -3.40
CA GLN A 284 -21.65 1.30 -4.26
C GLN A 284 -20.51 0.45 -4.79
N MET A 285 -20.24 0.55 -6.09
CA MET A 285 -19.07 -0.03 -6.74
C MET A 285 -18.56 0.92 -7.81
N SER A 286 -17.29 1.20 -7.79
CA SER A 286 -16.54 1.85 -8.87
C SER A 286 -15.16 1.22 -8.93
N ALA A 287 -14.39 1.55 -9.96
CA ALA A 287 -13.09 0.95 -10.12
C ALA A 287 -12.06 1.93 -10.67
N VAL A 288 -10.79 1.59 -10.45
CA VAL A 288 -9.64 2.35 -10.96
C VAL A 288 -8.85 1.48 -11.92
N ALA A 289 -8.50 2.04 -13.08
CA ALA A 289 -7.41 1.54 -13.91
C ALA A 289 -6.22 2.52 -13.84
N LEU A 290 -5.00 2.00 -13.85
CA LEU A 290 -3.80 2.84 -13.85
C LEU A 290 -3.31 3.08 -15.28
N MET A 291 -2.98 4.34 -15.59
CA MET A 291 -2.46 4.76 -16.89
C MET A 291 -1.47 5.92 -16.74
N ASP A 292 -0.59 6.09 -17.70
CA ASP A 292 0.26 7.28 -17.75
C ASP A 292 -0.54 8.57 -18.03
N ALA A 293 -0.04 9.70 -17.53
CA ALA A 293 -0.65 11.02 -17.70
C ALA A 293 -0.86 11.40 -19.18
N ARG A 294 0.02 10.94 -20.08
CA ARG A 294 -0.09 11.15 -21.53
C ARG A 294 -1.34 10.47 -22.08
N SER A 295 -1.54 9.20 -21.79
CA SER A 295 -2.73 8.45 -22.24
C SER A 295 -4.02 8.92 -21.56
N ILE A 296 -3.95 9.38 -20.30
CA ILE A 296 -5.07 10.03 -19.62
C ILE A 296 -5.46 11.32 -20.34
N ALA A 297 -4.49 12.16 -20.70
CA ALA A 297 -4.75 13.41 -21.42
C ALA A 297 -5.27 13.16 -22.85
N ALA A 298 -4.74 12.15 -23.56
CA ALA A 298 -5.26 11.74 -24.86
C ALA A 298 -6.72 11.26 -24.76
N THR A 299 -7.05 10.48 -23.74
CA THR A 299 -8.42 10.06 -23.44
C THR A 299 -9.33 11.25 -23.11
N ALA A 300 -8.82 12.23 -22.34
CA ALA A 300 -9.54 13.46 -22.03
C ALA A 300 -9.82 14.30 -23.28
N ALA A 301 -8.83 14.49 -24.14
CA ALA A 301 -8.98 15.21 -25.42
C ALA A 301 -9.98 14.53 -26.36
N ASN A 302 -10.21 13.22 -26.19
CA ASN A 302 -11.21 12.43 -26.91
C ASN A 302 -12.52 12.23 -26.11
N GLY A 303 -12.87 13.16 -25.22
CA GLY A 303 -14.15 13.16 -24.51
C GLY A 303 -14.38 11.96 -23.59
N GLY A 304 -13.33 11.31 -23.10
CA GLY A 304 -13.39 10.14 -22.21
C GLY A 304 -13.36 8.79 -22.92
N TYR A 305 -13.22 8.72 -24.22
CA TYR A 305 -12.99 7.47 -24.93
C TYR A 305 -11.53 7.04 -24.80
N LEU A 306 -11.30 5.83 -24.28
CA LEU A 306 -9.96 5.29 -24.01
C LEU A 306 -9.07 5.39 -25.24
N THR A 307 -8.02 6.19 -25.14
CA THR A 307 -7.11 6.57 -26.24
C THR A 307 -5.66 6.39 -25.79
N SER A 308 -4.89 5.72 -26.63
CA SER A 308 -3.44 5.58 -26.45
C SER A 308 -2.74 6.91 -26.72
N ALA A 309 -1.73 7.25 -25.93
CA ALA A 309 -0.91 8.43 -26.17
C ALA A 309 -0.19 8.39 -27.55
N SER A 310 0.01 7.20 -28.10
CA SER A 310 0.59 7.01 -29.45
C SER A 310 -0.30 7.55 -30.58
N GLU A 311 -1.58 7.85 -30.31
CA GLU A 311 -2.51 8.45 -31.29
C GLU A 311 -2.29 9.97 -31.44
N LEU A 312 -1.48 10.61 -30.59
CA LEU A 312 -1.15 12.04 -30.61
C LEU A 312 0.33 12.30 -30.87
N ASP A 313 0.64 13.49 -31.45
CA ASP A 313 2.00 13.96 -31.72
C ASP A 313 2.20 15.36 -31.11
N CYS A 314 2.39 15.42 -29.79
CA CYS A 314 2.46 16.67 -29.03
C CYS A 314 3.42 16.63 -27.83
N TRP A 315 4.30 15.63 -27.73
CA TRP A 315 5.00 15.29 -26.51
C TRP A 315 6.38 15.95 -26.32
N ASP A 316 6.97 16.55 -27.35
CA ASP A 316 8.38 16.97 -27.38
C ASP A 316 8.68 18.30 -26.65
N ASN A 317 7.68 19.07 -26.26
CA ASN A 317 7.88 20.38 -25.64
C ASN A 317 7.75 20.32 -24.13
N VAL A 318 8.86 20.05 -23.43
CA VAL A 318 8.94 20.11 -21.96
C VAL A 318 9.84 21.26 -21.55
N PRO A 319 9.32 22.41 -21.10
CA PRO A 319 10.11 23.52 -20.58
C PRO A 319 10.92 23.11 -19.35
N GLU A 320 12.11 23.67 -19.20
CA GLU A 320 12.95 23.43 -18.03
C GLU A 320 12.22 23.82 -16.72
N TYR A 321 12.28 22.95 -15.71
CA TYR A 321 11.70 23.21 -14.40
C TYR A 321 12.53 24.26 -13.63
N ALA A 322 11.86 25.22 -13.00
CA ALA A 322 12.48 26.24 -12.15
C ALA A 322 11.99 26.07 -10.69
N PHE A 323 12.86 25.54 -9.83
CA PHE A 323 12.54 25.40 -8.41
C PHE A 323 12.52 26.74 -7.69
N ASP A 324 11.42 27.03 -6.98
CA ASP A 324 11.29 28.20 -6.13
C ASP A 324 10.80 27.78 -4.73
N VAL A 325 11.66 27.97 -3.73
CA VAL A 325 11.41 27.60 -2.35
C VAL A 325 10.45 28.54 -1.62
N THR A 326 10.08 29.67 -2.23
CA THR A 326 9.26 30.72 -1.62
C THR A 326 7.96 30.22 -0.98
N PRO A 327 7.18 29.30 -1.61
CA PRO A 327 5.97 28.77 -1.00
C PRO A 327 6.22 28.12 0.37
N TYR A 328 7.33 27.43 0.52
CA TYR A 328 7.68 26.79 1.79
C TYR A 328 8.19 27.80 2.81
N LYS A 329 9.02 28.76 2.41
CA LYS A 329 9.47 29.85 3.32
C LYS A 329 8.32 30.64 3.93
N ASN A 330 7.27 30.88 3.13
CA ASN A 330 6.12 31.69 3.57
C ASN A 330 5.04 30.89 4.28
N ARG A 331 5.04 29.56 4.19
CA ARG A 331 3.95 28.72 4.69
C ARG A 331 4.36 27.77 5.81
N VAL A 332 5.60 27.30 5.81
CA VAL A 332 6.07 26.30 6.78
C VAL A 332 6.67 27.00 8.00
N TYR A 333 6.17 26.66 9.18
CA TYR A 333 6.74 27.16 10.43
C TYR A 333 8.16 26.64 10.64
N GLN A 334 9.11 27.56 10.82
CA GLN A 334 10.52 27.28 11.06
C GLN A 334 10.82 27.36 12.58
N GLY A 335 10.45 26.32 13.31
CA GLY A 335 10.57 26.27 14.77
C GLY A 335 11.88 25.70 15.33
N PHE A 336 12.75 25.16 14.50
CA PHE A 336 13.96 24.42 14.92
C PHE A 336 14.93 25.21 15.80
N VAL A 337 15.04 26.53 15.61
CA VAL A 337 15.95 27.41 16.33
C VAL A 337 15.31 28.06 17.58
N LYS A 338 14.00 27.95 17.72
CA LYS A 338 13.21 28.59 18.78
C LYS A 338 12.54 27.56 19.69
N GLY A 339 13.18 26.44 19.88
CA GLY A 339 12.62 25.34 20.68
C GLY A 339 12.22 25.80 22.08
N ALA A 340 10.98 25.56 22.46
CA ALA A 340 10.45 25.81 23.80
C ALA A 340 10.31 24.45 24.51
N THR A 341 11.39 23.96 25.06
CA THR A 341 11.49 22.64 25.71
C THR A 341 10.61 22.49 26.95
N GLN A 342 10.07 23.59 27.46
CA GLN A 342 9.24 23.61 28.68
C GLN A 342 7.75 23.86 28.41
N GLN A 343 7.34 24.01 27.16
CA GLN A 343 5.91 24.14 26.86
C GLN A 343 5.23 22.77 26.87
N PRO A 344 4.09 22.62 27.54
CA PRO A 344 3.32 21.40 27.48
C PRO A 344 2.78 21.18 26.06
N LEU A 345 2.70 19.93 25.62
CA LEU A 345 2.04 19.58 24.39
C LEU A 345 0.53 19.85 24.52
N ILE A 346 -0.01 20.58 23.56
CA ILE A 346 -1.46 20.81 23.46
C ILE A 346 -1.94 20.09 22.20
N TYR A 347 -2.69 19.02 22.40
CA TYR A 347 -3.22 18.24 21.31
C TYR A 347 -4.41 18.95 20.63
N GLY A 348 -4.46 18.85 19.31
CA GLY A 348 -5.63 19.21 18.54
C GLY A 348 -6.83 18.28 18.88
N PRO A 349 -8.06 18.65 18.49
CA PRO A 349 -9.27 17.95 18.92
C PRO A 349 -9.34 16.47 18.53
N ASN A 350 -8.64 16.06 17.49
CA ASN A 350 -8.63 14.68 17.01
C ASN A 350 -7.24 14.01 17.15
N ILE A 351 -6.40 14.49 18.06
CA ILE A 351 -5.09 13.89 18.39
C ILE A 351 -5.21 13.26 19.77
N LYS A 352 -4.83 11.98 19.88
CA LYS A 352 -4.85 11.21 21.13
C LYS A 352 -3.54 10.46 21.29
N ASP A 353 -3.14 10.25 22.53
CA ASP A 353 -2.02 9.37 22.87
C ASP A 353 -2.34 7.91 22.57
N TRP A 354 -1.29 7.13 22.44
CA TRP A 354 -1.37 5.68 22.40
C TRP A 354 -1.76 5.15 23.78
N PRO A 355 -2.49 4.02 23.85
CA PRO A 355 -2.70 3.34 25.11
C PRO A 355 -1.38 2.74 25.63
N GLU A 356 -1.29 2.54 26.92
CA GLU A 356 -0.16 1.79 27.51
C GLU A 356 -0.23 0.33 27.03
N LEU A 357 0.93 -0.21 26.66
CA LEU A 357 1.09 -1.59 26.21
C LEU A 357 1.87 -2.38 27.26
N GLY A 358 1.35 -3.54 27.69
CA GLY A 358 2.01 -4.43 28.62
C GLY A 358 3.18 -5.19 28.00
N ALA A 359 4.10 -5.67 28.84
CA ALA A 359 5.16 -6.59 28.43
C ALA A 359 4.63 -8.02 28.30
N LEU A 360 5.14 -8.78 27.33
CA LEU A 360 4.79 -10.16 27.08
C LEU A 360 5.07 -11.03 28.31
N THR A 361 4.16 -11.96 28.62
CA THR A 361 4.39 -12.97 29.67
C THR A 361 4.99 -14.26 29.10
N ASP A 362 5.44 -15.19 29.96
CA ASP A 362 6.04 -16.46 29.53
C ASP A 362 5.03 -17.39 28.84
N ASN A 363 3.79 -17.34 29.26
CA ASN A 363 2.69 -18.09 28.68
C ASN A 363 1.60 -17.13 28.21
N ILE A 364 0.92 -17.44 27.13
CA ILE A 364 -0.15 -16.60 26.59
C ILE A 364 -1.38 -17.43 26.23
N VAL A 365 -2.53 -16.78 26.29
CA VAL A 365 -3.81 -17.28 25.78
C VAL A 365 -4.31 -16.31 24.72
N LEU A 366 -4.43 -16.76 23.48
CA LEU A 366 -4.93 -15.99 22.36
C LEU A 366 -6.39 -16.33 22.10
N LYS A 367 -7.28 -15.34 22.08
CA LYS A 367 -8.66 -15.55 21.61
C LYS A 367 -8.72 -15.34 20.10
N VAL A 368 -9.27 -16.31 19.38
CA VAL A 368 -9.49 -16.20 17.94
C VAL A 368 -10.61 -15.20 17.69
N CYS A 369 -10.25 -13.97 17.32
CA CYS A 369 -11.20 -12.89 17.10
C CYS A 369 -11.57 -12.67 15.63
N SER A 370 -10.76 -13.17 14.69
CA SER A 370 -11.09 -13.21 13.26
C SER A 370 -10.38 -14.36 12.56
N LYS A 371 -11.03 -14.95 11.55
CA LYS A 371 -10.49 -16.03 10.71
C LYS A 371 -10.83 -15.73 9.26
N ILE A 372 -9.80 -15.40 8.46
CA ILE A 372 -9.92 -14.98 7.07
C ILE A 372 -9.27 -16.04 6.18
N LEU A 373 -10.06 -16.67 5.33
CA LEU A 373 -9.64 -17.80 4.47
C LEU A 373 -9.39 -17.39 3.01
N ASP A 374 -9.47 -16.10 2.70
CA ASP A 374 -9.12 -15.61 1.36
C ASP A 374 -7.63 -15.76 1.11
N GLU A 375 -7.28 -16.04 -0.13
CA GLU A 375 -5.90 -16.27 -0.57
C GLU A 375 -4.95 -15.11 -0.18
N VAL A 376 -5.42 -13.87 -0.27
CA VAL A 376 -4.68 -12.66 0.14
C VAL A 376 -5.62 -11.74 0.89
N THR A 377 -5.13 -11.16 2.01
CA THR A 377 -5.82 -10.10 2.75
C THR A 377 -5.02 -8.82 2.64
N THR A 378 -5.60 -7.81 2.01
CA THR A 378 -4.93 -6.52 1.80
C THR A 378 -4.91 -5.66 3.06
N THR A 379 -3.99 -4.72 3.13
CA THR A 379 -3.95 -3.74 4.24
C THR A 379 -5.18 -2.83 4.27
N ASP A 380 -5.85 -2.59 3.14
CA ASP A 380 -7.10 -1.82 3.09
C ASP A 380 -8.32 -2.62 3.59
N GLU A 381 -8.25 -3.96 3.60
CA GLU A 381 -9.23 -4.81 4.29
C GLU A 381 -8.96 -4.88 5.79
N LEU A 382 -7.67 -4.87 6.19
CA LEU A 382 -7.28 -4.81 7.59
C LEU A 382 -7.63 -3.45 8.22
N ILE A 383 -7.41 -2.34 7.50
CA ILE A 383 -7.77 -0.98 7.91
C ILE A 383 -8.11 -0.11 6.69
N PRO A 384 -9.35 0.35 6.51
CA PRO A 384 -9.76 1.11 5.32
C PRO A 384 -9.20 2.53 5.34
N SER A 385 -8.13 2.77 4.56
CA SER A 385 -7.35 4.02 4.59
C SER A 385 -8.15 5.28 4.21
N GLY A 386 -9.12 5.17 3.30
CA GLY A 386 -9.93 6.30 2.84
C GLY A 386 -10.90 6.80 3.91
N GLU A 387 -11.67 5.88 4.49
CA GLU A 387 -12.69 6.20 5.50
C GLU A 387 -12.08 6.73 6.80
N THR A 388 -10.85 6.35 7.09
CA THR A 388 -10.18 6.61 8.36
C THR A 388 -9.20 7.77 8.31
N SER A 389 -9.13 8.49 7.20
CA SER A 389 -8.13 9.55 6.99
C SER A 389 -8.13 10.63 8.07
N SER A 390 -9.29 10.95 8.64
CA SER A 390 -9.44 11.94 9.73
C SER A 390 -9.00 11.44 11.11
N TYR A 391 -8.82 10.13 11.28
CA TYR A 391 -8.46 9.51 12.57
C TYR A 391 -6.99 9.15 12.70
N ARG A 392 -6.13 9.46 11.71
CA ARG A 392 -4.73 9.02 11.68
C ARG A 392 -3.88 9.42 12.88
N SER A 393 -4.24 10.52 13.55
CA SER A 393 -3.58 10.96 14.78
C SER A 393 -4.36 10.60 16.05
N ASN A 394 -5.34 9.69 15.93
CA ASN A 394 -6.14 9.19 17.03
C ASN A 394 -6.17 7.66 16.95
N PRO A 395 -5.18 6.97 17.53
CA PRO A 395 -5.03 5.52 17.40
C PRO A 395 -6.25 4.75 17.91
N ILE A 396 -6.88 5.22 18.98
CA ILE A 396 -8.09 4.60 19.56
C ILE A 396 -9.27 4.75 18.59
N GLY A 397 -9.49 5.96 18.06
CA GLY A 397 -10.56 6.22 17.08
C GLY A 397 -10.33 5.51 15.74
N LEU A 398 -9.06 5.40 15.31
CA LEU A 398 -8.69 4.67 14.10
C LEU A 398 -8.95 3.17 14.24
N ALA A 399 -8.61 2.60 15.40
CA ALA A 399 -8.74 1.17 15.65
C ALA A 399 -10.21 0.66 15.61
N GLU A 400 -11.20 1.54 15.77
CA GLU A 400 -12.63 1.22 15.60
C GLU A 400 -13.00 0.73 14.19
N PHE A 401 -12.14 1.00 13.21
CA PHE A 401 -12.35 0.60 11.81
C PHE A 401 -11.57 -0.66 11.42
N THR A 402 -10.88 -1.28 12.36
CA THR A 402 -10.10 -2.50 12.07
C THR A 402 -11.02 -3.60 11.56
N LEU A 403 -10.68 -4.16 10.38
CA LEU A 403 -11.46 -5.19 9.67
C LEU A 403 -12.93 -4.80 9.38
N SER A 404 -13.30 -3.52 9.48
CA SER A 404 -14.70 -3.06 9.37
C SER A 404 -15.37 -3.47 8.05
N ARG A 405 -14.61 -3.61 6.98
CA ARG A 405 -15.11 -4.06 5.66
C ARG A 405 -15.19 -5.58 5.55
N ARG A 406 -14.33 -6.30 6.27
CA ARG A 406 -14.14 -7.74 6.12
C ARG A 406 -14.85 -8.52 7.20
N ASP A 407 -14.64 -8.15 8.44
CA ASP A 407 -15.22 -8.76 9.63
C ASP A 407 -15.66 -7.67 10.63
N PRO A 408 -16.81 -7.04 10.43
CA PRO A 408 -17.27 -5.93 11.27
C PRO A 408 -17.41 -6.28 12.77
N GLY A 409 -17.53 -7.57 13.11
CA GLY A 409 -17.61 -8.04 14.49
C GLY A 409 -16.25 -8.11 15.21
N TYR A 410 -15.14 -8.03 14.48
CA TYR A 410 -13.79 -8.19 15.05
C TYR A 410 -13.50 -7.19 16.17
N VAL A 411 -13.77 -5.91 15.97
CA VAL A 411 -13.48 -4.85 16.95
C VAL A 411 -14.15 -5.15 18.30
N GLY A 412 -15.43 -5.55 18.27
CA GLY A 412 -16.16 -5.90 19.49
C GLY A 412 -15.54 -7.10 20.23
N ARG A 413 -15.17 -8.16 19.48
CA ARG A 413 -14.55 -9.36 20.06
C ARG A 413 -13.15 -9.06 20.62
N SER A 414 -12.35 -8.27 19.91
CA SER A 414 -11.00 -7.89 20.35
C SER A 414 -11.04 -7.04 21.61
N LYS A 415 -11.91 -6.04 21.69
CA LYS A 415 -12.12 -5.22 22.90
C LYS A 415 -12.61 -6.03 24.09
N ALA A 416 -13.54 -6.96 23.88
CA ALA A 416 -13.96 -7.86 24.94
C ALA A 416 -12.80 -8.73 25.46
N THR A 417 -11.88 -9.13 24.56
CA THR A 417 -10.66 -9.85 24.95
C THR A 417 -9.70 -8.95 25.74
N ALA A 418 -9.53 -7.69 25.32
CA ALA A 418 -8.73 -6.71 26.06
C ALA A 418 -9.29 -6.46 27.48
N GLU A 419 -10.61 -6.50 27.64
CA GLU A 419 -11.24 -6.38 28.96
C GLU A 419 -10.92 -7.57 29.85
N LEU A 420 -10.84 -8.79 29.31
CA LEU A 420 -10.38 -9.96 30.06
C LEU A 420 -8.94 -9.79 30.57
N GLU A 421 -8.07 -9.20 29.75
CA GLU A 421 -6.68 -8.87 30.17
C GLU A 421 -6.68 -7.80 31.26
N ASN A 422 -7.48 -6.76 31.14
CA ASN A 422 -7.60 -5.73 32.19
C ASN A 422 -8.09 -6.34 33.51
N GLN A 423 -9.04 -7.25 33.47
CA GLN A 423 -9.51 -7.97 34.65
C GLN A 423 -8.42 -8.85 35.25
N ARG A 424 -7.63 -9.56 34.41
CA ARG A 424 -6.45 -10.33 34.86
C ARG A 424 -5.45 -9.45 35.58
N LEU A 425 -5.10 -8.31 35.00
CA LEU A 425 -4.19 -7.34 35.63
C LEU A 425 -4.74 -6.79 36.95
N ALA A 426 -6.04 -6.71 37.09
CA ALA A 426 -6.71 -6.37 38.36
C ALA A 426 -6.85 -7.56 39.33
N GLY A 427 -6.28 -8.72 38.99
CA GLY A 427 -6.32 -9.93 39.83
C GLY A 427 -7.58 -10.78 39.70
N ASN A 428 -8.41 -10.57 38.68
CA ASN A 428 -9.63 -11.30 38.42
C ASN A 428 -9.54 -12.09 37.10
N VAL A 429 -9.69 -13.41 37.19
CA VAL A 429 -9.72 -14.32 36.01
C VAL A 429 -10.98 -15.21 36.00
N SER A 430 -12.03 -14.78 36.68
CA SER A 430 -13.26 -15.60 36.89
C SER A 430 -13.94 -15.98 35.57
N GLU A 431 -13.96 -15.11 34.58
CA GLU A 431 -14.55 -15.37 33.27
C GLU A 431 -13.79 -16.42 32.44
N LEU A 432 -12.53 -16.72 32.79
CA LEU A 432 -11.66 -17.69 32.11
C LEU A 432 -11.45 -18.98 32.91
N THR A 433 -12.22 -19.19 33.96
CA THR A 433 -12.08 -20.36 34.86
C THR A 433 -12.15 -21.69 34.08
N GLU A 434 -13.08 -21.83 33.15
CA GLU A 434 -13.22 -23.02 32.32
C GLU A 434 -12.06 -23.19 31.32
N VAL A 435 -11.61 -22.11 30.70
CA VAL A 435 -10.47 -22.13 29.79
C VAL A 435 -9.24 -22.63 30.53
N PHE A 436 -8.94 -22.08 31.70
CA PHE A 436 -7.79 -22.50 32.49
C PHE A 436 -7.97 -23.91 33.09
N ALA A 437 -9.18 -24.34 33.41
CA ALA A 437 -9.43 -25.69 33.82
C ALA A 437 -9.09 -26.72 32.73
N ARG A 438 -9.37 -26.39 31.48
CA ARG A 438 -8.98 -27.20 30.31
C ARG A 438 -7.48 -27.17 30.04
N ILE A 439 -6.83 -26.00 30.16
CA ILE A 439 -5.38 -25.88 30.02
C ILE A 439 -4.66 -26.77 31.05
N LYS A 440 -5.14 -26.82 32.28
CA LYS A 440 -4.57 -27.67 33.35
C LYS A 440 -4.66 -29.18 33.08
N GLN A 441 -5.50 -29.59 32.12
CA GLN A 441 -5.58 -31.00 31.68
C GLN A 441 -4.50 -31.36 30.65
N ILE A 442 -3.80 -30.38 30.09
CA ILE A 442 -2.68 -30.59 29.18
C ILE A 442 -1.48 -31.06 29.98
N ALA A 443 -0.84 -32.15 29.54
CA ALA A 443 0.31 -32.71 30.24
C ALA A 443 1.44 -31.68 30.40
N GLY A 444 1.90 -31.50 31.63
CA GLY A 444 2.94 -30.52 31.97
C GLY A 444 2.43 -29.09 32.22
N GLN A 445 1.10 -28.86 32.16
CA GLN A 445 0.50 -27.54 32.38
C GLN A 445 -0.41 -27.50 33.62
N GLU A 446 -0.33 -28.51 34.49
CA GLU A 446 -1.15 -28.69 35.68
C GLU A 446 -1.06 -27.52 36.67
N HIS A 447 0.07 -26.84 36.68
CA HIS A 447 0.41 -25.77 37.62
C HIS A 447 0.41 -24.35 36.99
N ILE A 448 -0.19 -24.17 35.80
CA ILE A 448 -0.28 -22.86 35.19
C ILE A 448 -0.97 -21.86 36.12
N ASP A 449 -0.37 -20.67 36.24
CA ASP A 449 -0.94 -19.54 36.97
C ASP A 449 -1.70 -18.63 35.99
N PRO A 450 -3.02 -18.54 36.07
CA PRO A 450 -3.81 -17.66 35.22
C PRO A 450 -3.43 -16.18 35.32
N LEU A 451 -2.99 -15.73 36.52
CA LEU A 451 -2.60 -14.33 36.72
C LEU A 451 -1.26 -13.97 36.06
N GLN A 452 -0.43 -14.97 35.76
CA GLN A 452 0.87 -14.81 35.06
C GLN A 452 0.78 -15.19 33.58
N THR A 453 -0.43 -15.35 33.05
CA THR A 453 -0.66 -15.74 31.65
C THR A 453 -1.43 -14.64 30.94
N GLU A 454 -0.76 -13.92 30.01
CA GLU A 454 -1.34 -12.81 29.26
C GLU A 454 -2.43 -13.29 28.32
N ILE A 455 -3.44 -12.44 28.14
CA ILE A 455 -4.59 -12.72 27.29
C ILE A 455 -4.65 -11.67 26.20
N GLY A 456 -4.73 -12.11 24.93
CA GLY A 456 -4.85 -11.18 23.82
C GLY A 456 -5.70 -11.72 22.69
N SER A 457 -6.13 -10.82 21.83
CA SER A 457 -6.86 -11.20 20.62
C SER A 457 -5.89 -11.60 19.50
N MET A 458 -6.36 -12.45 18.60
CA MET A 458 -5.61 -12.95 17.47
C MET A 458 -6.45 -12.87 16.19
N VAL A 459 -5.80 -12.54 15.08
CA VAL A 459 -6.33 -12.65 13.72
C VAL A 459 -5.60 -13.77 13.00
N TYR A 460 -6.37 -14.70 12.43
CA TYR A 460 -5.86 -15.63 11.41
C TYR A 460 -6.17 -15.11 10.01
N ALA A 461 -5.19 -15.15 9.13
CA ALA A 461 -5.39 -14.91 7.71
C ALA A 461 -4.36 -15.71 6.89
N VAL A 462 -4.77 -16.25 5.73
CA VAL A 462 -3.88 -17.05 4.88
C VAL A 462 -2.63 -16.25 4.49
N LYS A 463 -2.81 -15.07 3.91
CA LYS A 463 -1.69 -14.23 3.46
C LYS A 463 -1.99 -12.74 3.69
N PRO A 464 -1.84 -12.24 4.93
CA PRO A 464 -2.17 -10.85 5.27
C PRO A 464 -1.06 -9.87 4.89
N GLY A 465 -1.46 -8.61 4.60
CA GLY A 465 -0.57 -7.46 4.61
C GLY A 465 -0.07 -7.01 3.25
N ASP A 466 -0.74 -7.37 2.16
CA ASP A 466 -0.50 -6.75 0.86
C ASP A 466 -1.09 -5.33 0.82
N GLY A 467 -0.30 -4.35 0.36
CA GLY A 467 -0.73 -2.95 0.27
C GLY A 467 0.17 -1.96 1.01
N SER A 468 -0.34 -0.74 1.27
CA SER A 468 0.46 0.39 1.78
C SER A 468 0.21 0.77 3.23
N ALA A 469 -0.99 0.55 3.76
CA ALA A 469 -1.35 0.94 5.13
C ALA A 469 -0.87 -0.08 6.19
N ARG A 470 0.34 -0.60 6.05
CA ARG A 470 0.90 -1.72 6.82
C ARG A 470 1.03 -1.40 8.30
N GLU A 471 1.48 -0.20 8.60
CA GLU A 471 1.66 0.27 9.98
C GLU A 471 0.31 0.30 10.69
N GLN A 472 -0.68 1.00 10.14
CA GLN A 472 -2.01 1.09 10.75
C GLN A 472 -2.74 -0.26 10.78
N ALA A 473 -2.50 -1.13 9.80
CA ALA A 473 -3.05 -2.49 9.80
C ALA A 473 -2.57 -3.34 10.97
N ALA A 474 -1.37 -3.09 11.49
CA ALA A 474 -0.83 -3.74 12.68
C ALA A 474 -1.18 -2.96 13.97
N SER A 475 -0.89 -1.66 14.03
CA SER A 475 -1.10 -0.84 15.23
C SER A 475 -2.55 -0.82 15.70
N CYS A 476 -3.51 -0.75 14.77
CA CYS A 476 -4.91 -0.76 15.11
C CYS A 476 -5.37 -2.06 15.79
N GLN A 477 -4.81 -3.20 15.42
CA GLN A 477 -5.06 -4.46 16.12
C GLN A 477 -4.51 -4.40 17.54
N ARG A 478 -3.26 -3.93 17.70
CA ARG A 478 -2.62 -3.84 19.03
C ARG A 478 -3.38 -2.93 19.97
N VAL A 479 -3.82 -1.78 19.50
CA VAL A 479 -4.57 -0.77 20.29
C VAL A 479 -5.84 -1.33 20.94
N ILE A 480 -6.51 -2.30 20.30
CA ILE A 480 -7.75 -2.92 20.80
C ILE A 480 -7.52 -4.30 21.41
N GLY A 481 -6.28 -4.63 21.78
CA GLY A 481 -5.95 -5.87 22.48
C GLY A 481 -5.36 -6.98 21.63
N GLY A 482 -4.95 -6.69 20.38
CA GLY A 482 -4.25 -7.65 19.52
C GLY A 482 -2.89 -8.03 20.08
N LEU A 483 -2.59 -9.32 20.18
CA LEU A 483 -1.33 -9.86 20.66
C LEU A 483 -0.58 -10.67 19.60
N ALA A 484 -1.28 -11.25 18.65
CA ALA A 484 -0.69 -12.06 17.59
C ALA A 484 -1.46 -11.97 16.28
N ASN A 485 -0.74 -12.18 15.18
CA ASN A 485 -1.31 -12.69 13.93
C ASN A 485 -0.83 -14.12 13.72
N ILE A 486 -1.69 -15.00 13.23
CA ILE A 486 -1.30 -16.32 12.72
C ILE A 486 -1.58 -16.33 11.22
N ALA A 487 -0.58 -16.67 10.41
CA ALA A 487 -0.68 -16.71 8.95
C ALA A 487 -0.07 -18.00 8.39
N GLU A 488 -0.48 -18.41 7.19
CA GLU A 488 0.30 -19.39 6.43
C GLU A 488 1.57 -18.73 5.91
N GLU A 489 1.44 -17.54 5.34
CA GLU A 489 2.54 -16.72 4.83
C GLU A 489 2.19 -15.23 5.01
N TYR A 490 3.16 -14.40 5.36
CA TYR A 490 2.99 -12.94 5.30
C TYR A 490 3.18 -12.44 3.86
N ALA A 491 2.25 -11.62 3.37
CA ALA A 491 2.30 -11.10 2.00
C ALA A 491 3.60 -10.32 1.72
N THR A 492 4.10 -9.58 2.72
CA THR A 492 5.38 -8.86 2.64
C THR A 492 6.12 -8.86 3.98
N LYS A 493 7.46 -8.87 3.94
CA LYS A 493 8.29 -8.66 5.14
C LYS A 493 7.94 -7.34 5.84
N ARG A 494 7.56 -6.31 5.09
CA ARG A 494 7.20 -4.98 5.62
C ARG A 494 5.97 -5.02 6.54
N TYR A 495 4.94 -5.80 6.22
CA TYR A 495 3.80 -5.94 7.12
C TYR A 495 4.19 -6.75 8.37
N ARG A 496 4.92 -7.86 8.18
CA ARG A 496 5.45 -8.66 9.30
C ARG A 496 6.29 -7.80 10.26
N SER A 497 7.19 -6.95 9.74
CA SER A 497 7.97 -6.02 10.56
C SER A 497 7.09 -5.02 11.33
N ASN A 498 5.98 -4.56 10.76
CA ASN A 498 5.06 -3.69 11.50
C ASN A 498 4.32 -4.46 12.62
N VAL A 499 3.95 -5.72 12.42
CA VAL A 499 3.41 -6.57 13.50
C VAL A 499 4.41 -6.64 14.66
N ILE A 500 5.68 -6.90 14.35
CA ILE A 500 6.79 -6.93 15.32
C ILE A 500 6.97 -5.59 16.04
N ASN A 501 7.03 -4.49 15.27
CA ASN A 501 7.28 -3.14 15.82
C ASN A 501 6.20 -2.70 16.82
N TRP A 502 5.02 -3.28 16.75
CA TRP A 502 3.94 -3.05 17.71
C TRP A 502 3.90 -4.08 18.85
N GLY A 503 4.98 -4.87 19.02
CA GLY A 503 5.06 -5.87 20.08
C GLY A 503 4.06 -7.02 19.90
N MET A 504 3.66 -7.31 18.65
CA MET A 504 2.76 -8.42 18.33
C MET A 504 3.56 -9.61 17.79
N LEU A 505 3.09 -10.80 18.08
CA LEU A 505 3.70 -12.05 17.64
C LEU A 505 3.34 -12.35 16.16
N PRO A 506 4.34 -12.45 15.26
CA PRO A 506 4.12 -12.80 13.86
C PRO A 506 4.16 -14.32 13.64
N LEU A 507 3.19 -15.02 14.19
CA LEU A 507 3.14 -16.49 14.15
C LEU A 507 2.76 -17.00 12.77
N GLN A 508 3.21 -18.20 12.45
CA GLN A 508 2.89 -18.93 11.24
C GLN A 508 2.51 -20.39 11.53
N MET A 509 1.67 -20.94 10.67
CA MET A 509 1.33 -22.36 10.66
C MET A 509 1.20 -22.87 9.21
N ALA A 510 1.70 -24.06 8.95
CA ALA A 510 1.66 -24.68 7.62
C ALA A 510 0.38 -25.51 7.39
N GLU A 511 -0.25 -25.95 8.48
CA GLU A 511 -1.46 -26.78 8.46
C GLU A 511 -2.72 -25.89 8.40
N ALA A 512 -3.78 -26.41 7.83
CA ALA A 512 -5.08 -25.73 7.84
C ALA A 512 -5.56 -25.50 9.29
N PRO A 513 -6.13 -24.31 9.60
CA PRO A 513 -6.55 -23.98 10.97
C PRO A 513 -7.71 -24.88 11.43
N THR A 514 -7.53 -25.54 12.57
CA THR A 514 -8.55 -26.39 13.23
C THR A 514 -9.41 -25.63 14.21
N PHE A 515 -9.14 -24.35 14.44
CA PHE A 515 -9.88 -23.47 15.35
C PHE A 515 -10.90 -22.62 14.61
N GLU A 516 -11.90 -22.15 15.35
CA GLU A 516 -12.93 -21.22 14.87
C GLU A 516 -12.91 -19.90 15.67
N VAL A 517 -13.62 -18.89 15.16
CA VAL A 517 -13.80 -17.62 15.89
C VAL A 517 -14.51 -17.90 17.22
N GLY A 518 -13.90 -17.47 18.30
CA GLY A 518 -14.36 -17.71 19.68
C GLY A 518 -13.49 -18.69 20.46
N ASP A 519 -12.81 -19.62 19.79
CA ASP A 519 -11.85 -20.53 20.42
C ASP A 519 -10.68 -19.79 21.07
N TYR A 520 -9.98 -20.47 21.97
CA TYR A 520 -8.76 -19.97 22.57
C TYR A 520 -7.56 -20.83 22.13
N ILE A 521 -6.41 -20.21 22.00
CA ILE A 521 -5.14 -20.90 21.70
C ILE A 521 -4.18 -20.60 22.85
N TYR A 522 -3.83 -21.65 23.61
CA TYR A 522 -2.81 -21.55 24.66
C TYR A 522 -1.44 -21.85 24.08
N ILE A 523 -0.46 -20.98 24.37
CA ILE A 523 0.94 -21.14 23.95
C ILE A 523 1.83 -21.06 25.17
N PRO A 524 2.39 -22.20 25.65
CA PRO A 524 3.35 -22.22 26.74
C PRO A 524 4.73 -21.76 26.29
N GLY A 525 5.45 -21.07 27.16
CA GLY A 525 6.86 -20.75 26.95
C GLY A 525 7.16 -19.89 25.71
N ILE A 526 6.29 -18.95 25.37
CA ILE A 526 6.44 -18.12 24.15
C ILE A 526 7.73 -17.30 24.12
N LYS A 527 8.22 -16.83 25.28
CA LYS A 527 9.52 -16.14 25.35
C LYS A 527 10.68 -17.06 24.98
N ALA A 528 10.65 -18.31 25.38
CA ALA A 528 11.67 -19.29 24.98
C ALA A 528 11.60 -19.60 23.47
N ALA A 529 10.40 -19.61 22.88
CA ALA A 529 10.21 -19.76 21.45
C ALA A 529 10.77 -18.53 20.67
N LEU A 530 10.60 -17.32 21.20
CA LEU A 530 11.21 -16.10 20.64
C LEU A 530 12.75 -16.15 20.64
N ASP A 531 13.36 -16.75 21.67
CA ASP A 531 14.81 -16.88 21.77
C ASP A 531 15.39 -17.93 20.81
N ASN A 532 14.53 -18.79 20.23
CA ASN A 532 14.89 -19.81 19.28
C ASN A 532 14.06 -19.70 17.97
N PRO A 533 14.14 -18.57 17.25
CA PRO A 533 13.37 -18.36 16.03
C PRO A 533 13.75 -19.38 14.95
N GLY A 534 12.81 -19.72 14.08
CA GLY A 534 12.98 -20.73 13.04
C GLY A 534 12.74 -22.17 13.52
N THR A 535 12.47 -22.39 14.80
CA THR A 535 12.03 -23.69 15.33
C THR A 535 10.51 -23.73 15.48
N THR A 536 9.95 -24.92 15.37
CA THR A 536 8.53 -25.14 15.63
C THR A 536 8.28 -25.30 17.13
N PHE A 537 7.11 -24.85 17.58
CA PHE A 537 6.63 -25.02 18.95
C PHE A 537 5.14 -25.34 18.96
N LYS A 538 4.65 -25.80 20.09
CA LYS A 538 3.27 -26.24 20.24
C LYS A 538 2.36 -25.12 20.70
N GLY A 539 1.16 -25.06 20.10
CA GLY A 539 -0.01 -24.37 20.61
C GLY A 539 -1.13 -25.38 20.86
N TYR A 540 -2.03 -25.05 21.75
CA TYR A 540 -3.16 -25.90 22.13
C TYR A 540 -4.47 -25.13 21.93
N VAL A 541 -5.31 -25.63 21.03
CA VAL A 541 -6.64 -25.05 20.78
C VAL A 541 -7.60 -25.54 21.85
N ILE A 542 -8.21 -24.61 22.53
CA ILE A 542 -9.23 -24.82 23.55
C ILE A 542 -10.57 -24.47 22.94
N HIS A 543 -11.32 -25.48 22.54
CA HIS A 543 -12.67 -25.32 22.00
C HIS A 543 -13.69 -25.19 23.16
N GLU A 544 -14.87 -24.66 22.88
CA GLU A 544 -15.95 -24.58 23.88
C GLU A 544 -16.45 -25.97 24.26
N ASP A 545 -16.82 -26.80 23.28
CA ASP A 545 -17.49 -28.10 23.46
C ASP A 545 -16.72 -29.31 22.88
N ALA A 546 -15.43 -29.15 22.50
CA ALA A 546 -14.65 -30.24 21.94
C ALA A 546 -13.35 -30.48 22.74
N PRO A 547 -12.70 -31.64 22.60
CA PRO A 547 -11.38 -31.89 23.18
C PRO A 547 -10.34 -30.87 22.75
N VAL A 548 -9.35 -30.63 23.62
CA VAL A 548 -8.17 -29.81 23.26
C VAL A 548 -7.41 -30.44 22.10
N THR A 549 -7.07 -29.66 21.10
CA THR A 549 -6.27 -30.09 19.95
C THR A 549 -4.93 -29.40 19.92
N GLU A 550 -3.89 -30.13 19.52
CA GLU A 550 -2.53 -29.58 19.38
C GLU A 550 -2.36 -29.00 17.97
N ILE A 551 -1.71 -27.85 17.87
CA ILE A 551 -1.27 -27.24 16.59
C ILE A 551 0.21 -26.96 16.63
N THR A 552 0.83 -26.96 15.46
CA THR A 552 2.26 -26.62 15.30
C THR A 552 2.39 -25.20 14.77
N LEU A 553 3.11 -24.37 15.52
CA LEU A 553 3.38 -22.98 15.20
C LEU A 553 4.88 -22.79 14.98
N TYR A 554 5.24 -21.76 14.22
CA TYR A 554 6.61 -21.30 14.07
C TYR A 554 6.67 -19.79 13.85
N MET A 555 7.85 -19.22 13.97
CA MET A 555 8.19 -17.86 13.55
C MET A 555 9.42 -17.93 12.67
N GLU A 556 9.42 -17.19 11.57
CA GLU A 556 10.65 -16.98 10.78
C GLU A 556 11.72 -16.30 11.65
N SER A 557 12.94 -16.22 11.12
CA SER A 557 14.06 -15.56 11.79
C SER A 557 13.69 -14.17 12.32
N LEU A 558 14.11 -13.88 13.54
CA LEU A 558 13.97 -12.60 14.23
C LEU A 558 15.35 -12.10 14.64
N THR A 559 15.63 -10.81 14.43
CA THR A 559 16.83 -10.18 14.97
C THR A 559 16.77 -10.07 16.50
N ALA A 560 17.89 -9.80 17.15
CA ALA A 560 17.91 -9.58 18.60
C ALA A 560 16.99 -8.40 19.00
N GLU A 561 17.02 -7.31 18.23
CA GLU A 561 16.18 -6.13 18.47
C GLU A 561 14.69 -6.44 18.30
N GLU A 562 14.31 -7.17 17.26
CA GLU A 562 12.92 -7.59 17.05
C GLU A 562 12.38 -8.44 18.19
N ARG A 563 13.20 -9.33 18.77
CA ARG A 563 12.81 -10.12 19.94
C ARG A 563 12.59 -9.24 21.18
N GLU A 564 13.45 -8.26 21.39
CA GLU A 564 13.29 -7.32 22.53
C GLU A 564 12.07 -6.41 22.37
N ILE A 565 11.71 -6.03 21.15
CA ILE A 565 10.48 -5.26 20.88
C ILE A 565 9.22 -6.09 21.22
N ILE A 566 9.24 -7.39 20.93
CA ILE A 566 8.07 -8.25 21.18
C ILE A 566 7.96 -8.58 22.69
N LYS A 567 9.07 -8.75 23.41
CA LYS A 567 9.10 -9.04 24.86
C LYS A 567 8.64 -7.87 25.71
#